data_a463c8b00106c623ddba48c081ea8e36
#
_entry.id   a463c8b00106c623ddba48c081ea8e36
#
_cell.length_a   1.000
_cell.length_b   1.000
_cell.length_c   1.000
_cell.angle_alpha   90.00
_cell.angle_beta   90.00
_cell.angle_gamma   90.00
#
_symmetry.space_group_name_H-M   'P 1'
#
loop_
_entity.id
_entity.type
_entity.pdbx_description
1 polymer ?
#
loop_
_entity_poly.entity_id
_entity_poly.type
_entity_poly.pdbx_seq_one_letter_code
_entity_poly.pdbx_strand_id
1 'polypeptide(L)'
;NQLKILEKNFTFVTIKSFLKLGNFGRGFHLGGSIPMINDDKINQMKSDDLYSKKNGEIAKYKNVFIIDSTNFTNIPAGSTSLTIMANALRIGAESSND
;
A
#
# COMPACT_ATOMS: atom_id res chain seq x y z
N ASN A 1 21.24 10.00 1.07
CA ASN A 1 20.74 11.31 1.30
C ASN A 1 19.64 11.65 0.27
N GLN A 2 18.42 11.14 0.55
CA GLN A 2 17.28 11.14 -0.37
C GLN A 2 16.87 12.57 -0.80
N LEU A 3 16.97 13.57 0.10
CA LEU A 3 16.65 14.97 -0.21
C LEU A 3 17.53 15.53 -1.33
N LYS A 4 18.83 15.24 -1.33
CA LYS A 4 19.73 15.66 -2.40
C LYS A 4 19.41 15.06 -3.74
N ILE A 5 18.91 13.80 -3.77
CA ILE A 5 18.46 13.13 -4.99
C ILE A 5 17.20 13.81 -5.54
N LEU A 6 16.26 14.17 -4.66
CA LEU A 6 15.04 14.88 -5.05
C LEU A 6 15.36 16.30 -5.57
N GLU A 7 16.22 17.05 -4.88
CA GLU A 7 16.64 18.38 -5.32
C GLU A 7 17.35 18.36 -6.70
N LYS A 8 18.07 17.27 -7.00
CA LYS A 8 18.75 17.10 -8.28
C LYS A 8 17.80 16.80 -9.44
N ASN A 9 16.70 16.08 -9.15
CA ASN A 9 15.76 15.62 -10.16
C ASN A 9 14.57 16.57 -10.37
N PHE A 10 14.35 17.50 -9.45
CA PHE A 10 13.25 18.47 -9.49
C PHE A 10 13.79 19.87 -9.24
N THR A 11 13.19 20.86 -9.89
CA THR A 11 13.57 22.28 -9.78
C THR A 11 13.01 22.88 -8.49
N PHE A 12 13.40 22.38 -7.31
CA PHE A 12 13.04 22.97 -6.03
C PHE A 12 14.23 22.95 -5.05
N VAL A 13 14.19 23.81 -4.06
CA VAL A 13 15.19 23.91 -2.99
C VAL A 13 14.54 23.55 -1.67
N THR A 14 15.15 22.64 -0.93
CA THR A 14 14.64 22.22 0.37
C THR A 14 15.09 23.22 1.46
N ILE A 15 14.13 23.90 2.09
CA ILE A 15 14.40 24.74 3.26
C ILE A 15 14.38 23.86 4.51
N LYS A 16 15.55 23.50 5.00
CA LYS A 16 15.73 22.55 6.13
C LYS A 16 14.99 22.98 7.40
N SER A 17 14.85 24.28 7.64
CA SER A 17 14.14 24.81 8.82
C SER A 17 12.64 24.49 8.84
N PHE A 18 12.04 24.25 7.68
CA PHE A 18 10.63 23.87 7.56
C PHE A 18 10.41 22.36 7.47
N LEU A 19 11.48 21.59 7.32
CA LEU A 19 11.38 20.14 7.27
C LEU A 19 11.15 19.57 8.67
N LYS A 20 9.93 19.10 8.93
CA LYS A 20 9.59 18.38 10.15
C LYS A 20 9.53 16.88 9.85
N LEU A 21 10.46 16.12 10.43
CA LEU A 21 10.42 14.68 10.41
C LEU A 21 9.67 14.19 11.65
N GLY A 22 8.64 13.37 11.44
CA GLY A 22 7.94 12.69 12.52
C GLY A 22 8.75 11.49 13.04
N ASN A 23 8.55 11.12 14.30
CA ASN A 23 9.07 9.87 14.83
C ASN A 23 8.38 8.68 14.16
N PHE A 24 9.04 7.52 14.14
CA PHE A 24 8.43 6.29 13.66
C PHE A 24 7.11 6.01 14.40
N GLY A 25 6.08 5.60 13.66
CA GLY A 25 4.76 5.31 14.23
C GLY A 25 3.89 6.53 14.51
N ARG A 26 4.31 7.75 14.17
CA ARG A 26 3.52 8.98 14.38
C ARG A 26 2.36 9.13 13.38
N GLY A 27 2.33 8.33 12.32
CA GLY A 27 1.22 8.33 11.37
C GLY A 27 -0.04 7.71 11.98
N PHE A 28 -1.20 8.34 11.75
CA PHE A 28 -2.51 7.82 12.20
C PHE A 28 -3.08 6.76 11.25
N HIS A 29 -2.37 6.44 10.18
CA HIS A 29 -2.81 5.48 9.17
C HIS A 29 -1.97 4.21 9.25
N LEU A 30 -2.64 3.10 9.51
CA LEU A 30 -2.04 1.77 9.53
C LEU A 30 -2.48 1.01 8.28
N GLY A 31 -1.61 0.13 7.78
CA GLY A 31 -1.93 -0.72 6.64
C GLY A 31 -0.75 -1.61 6.26
N GLY A 32 -0.94 -2.41 5.21
CA GLY A 32 0.12 -3.24 4.65
C GLY A 32 0.45 -4.50 5.44
N SER A 33 -0.40 -4.93 6.40
CA SER A 33 -0.16 -6.15 7.17
C SER A 33 -0.39 -7.44 6.37
N ILE A 34 -1.23 -7.38 5.32
CA ILE A 34 -1.46 -8.47 4.36
C ILE A 34 -1.33 -7.86 2.95
N PRO A 35 -0.10 -7.57 2.50
CA PRO A 35 0.12 -6.78 1.31
C PRO A 35 -0.38 -7.50 0.06
N MET A 36 -0.83 -6.71 -0.91
CA MET A 36 -1.17 -7.19 -2.23
C MET A 36 0.09 -7.51 -3.01
N ILE A 37 0.17 -8.71 -3.54
CA ILE A 37 1.31 -9.20 -4.30
C ILE A 37 0.91 -9.39 -5.77
N ASN A 38 1.76 -8.94 -6.68
CA ASN A 38 1.59 -9.20 -8.11
C ASN A 38 1.89 -10.66 -8.43
N ASP A 39 1.26 -11.18 -9.47
CA ASP A 39 1.35 -12.59 -9.89
C ASP A 39 2.78 -13.03 -10.20
N ASP A 40 3.62 -12.13 -10.72
CA ASP A 40 5.03 -12.37 -11.01
C ASP A 40 5.89 -12.62 -9.74
N LYS A 41 5.45 -12.15 -8.59
CA LYS A 41 6.13 -12.29 -7.30
C LYS A 41 5.58 -13.41 -6.41
N ILE A 42 4.46 -14.01 -6.77
CA ILE A 42 3.82 -15.08 -5.97
C ILE A 42 4.79 -16.25 -5.75
N ASN A 43 5.58 -16.62 -6.75
CA ASN A 43 6.55 -17.71 -6.65
C ASN A 43 7.69 -17.44 -5.67
N GLN A 44 7.88 -16.19 -5.22
CA GLN A 44 8.89 -15.80 -4.24
C GLN A 44 8.36 -15.86 -2.80
N MET A 45 7.05 -16.04 -2.63
CA MET A 45 6.40 -16.08 -1.32
C MET A 45 6.56 -17.47 -0.69
N LYS A 46 6.79 -17.51 0.61
CA LYS A 46 6.84 -18.76 1.38
C LYS A 46 5.42 -19.26 1.64
N SER A 47 5.29 -20.56 1.88
CA SER A 47 3.99 -21.20 2.19
C SER A 47 3.27 -20.58 3.39
N ASP A 48 4.01 -20.00 4.34
CA ASP A 48 3.47 -19.42 5.56
C ASP A 48 3.20 -17.92 5.46
N ASP A 49 3.66 -17.27 4.39
CA ASP A 49 3.44 -15.84 4.18
C ASP A 49 1.94 -15.55 3.96
N LEU A 50 1.44 -14.53 4.63
CA LEU A 50 0.07 -14.07 4.49
C LEU A 50 0.06 -12.84 3.56
N TYR A 51 -0.58 -12.99 2.40
CA TYR A 51 -0.69 -11.93 1.40
C TYR A 51 -2.04 -12.00 0.67
N SER A 52 -2.41 -10.94 -0.01
CA SER A 52 -3.55 -10.92 -0.91
C SER A 52 -3.11 -10.90 -2.38
N LYS A 53 -3.93 -11.48 -3.24
CA LYS A 53 -3.78 -11.43 -4.68
C LYS A 53 -4.16 -10.05 -5.21
N LYS A 54 -3.90 -9.76 -6.47
CA LYS A 54 -4.24 -8.51 -7.12
C LYS A 54 -5.73 -8.15 -7.04
N ASN A 55 -6.61 -9.13 -7.08
CA ASN A 55 -8.06 -8.96 -6.89
C ASN A 55 -8.49 -8.76 -5.43
N GLY A 56 -7.57 -8.70 -4.48
CA GLY A 56 -7.84 -8.53 -3.06
C GLY A 56 -8.13 -9.82 -2.29
N GLU A 57 -8.26 -10.97 -2.96
CA GLU A 57 -8.48 -12.25 -2.31
C GLU A 57 -7.26 -12.69 -1.49
N ILE A 58 -7.47 -13.14 -0.26
CA ILE A 58 -6.39 -13.71 0.56
C ILE A 58 -5.92 -15.03 -0.06
N ALA A 59 -4.62 -15.19 -0.26
CA ALA A 59 -4.08 -16.35 -0.96
C ALA A 59 -4.41 -17.71 -0.32
N LYS A 60 -4.55 -17.76 1.00
CA LYS A 60 -4.86 -18.99 1.77
C LYS A 60 -6.35 -19.30 1.89
N TYR A 61 -7.22 -18.33 1.62
CA TYR A 61 -8.66 -18.47 1.88
C TYR A 61 -9.46 -18.10 0.64
N LYS A 62 -10.16 -19.06 0.06
CA LYS A 62 -11.03 -18.80 -1.09
C LYS A 62 -12.22 -17.92 -0.69
N ASN A 63 -12.58 -16.99 -1.57
CA ASN A 63 -13.72 -16.08 -1.41
C ASN A 63 -13.63 -15.16 -0.18
N VAL A 64 -12.43 -14.92 0.33
CA VAL A 64 -12.17 -13.95 1.40
C VAL A 64 -11.35 -12.81 0.85
N PHE A 65 -11.90 -11.60 0.85
CA PHE A 65 -11.30 -10.42 0.25
C PHE A 65 -10.97 -9.36 1.31
N ILE A 66 -9.84 -8.68 1.13
CA ILE A 66 -9.43 -7.53 1.93
C ILE A 66 -9.68 -6.28 1.12
N ILE A 67 -10.51 -5.37 1.64
CA ILE A 67 -10.97 -4.16 0.94
C ILE A 67 -10.49 -2.85 1.58
N ASP A 68 -9.70 -2.92 2.63
CA ASP A 68 -9.19 -1.78 3.38
C ASP A 68 -7.67 -1.55 3.14
N SER A 69 -7.05 -0.69 3.94
CA SER A 69 -5.61 -0.41 3.84
C SER A 69 -4.70 -1.57 4.23
N THR A 70 -5.24 -2.65 4.79
CA THR A 70 -4.48 -3.85 5.19
C THR A 70 -3.74 -4.47 4.00
N ASN A 71 -4.32 -4.41 2.78
CA ASN A 71 -3.71 -4.96 1.58
C ASN A 71 -2.83 -3.97 0.79
N PHE A 72 -2.63 -2.76 1.27
CA PHE A 72 -1.77 -1.80 0.59
C PHE A 72 -0.30 -2.20 0.70
N THR A 73 0.42 -2.13 -0.40
CA THR A 73 1.88 -2.30 -0.43
C THR A 73 2.61 -1.06 0.08
N ASN A 74 2.01 0.11 -0.11
CA ASN A 74 2.50 1.40 0.34
C ASN A 74 1.34 2.25 0.86
N ILE A 75 1.54 2.90 2.00
CA ILE A 75 0.55 3.81 2.57
C ILE A 75 0.72 5.19 1.93
N PRO A 76 -0.34 5.81 1.39
CA PRO A 76 -0.28 7.17 0.88
C PRO A 76 0.17 8.18 1.95
N ALA A 77 0.90 9.21 1.55
CA ALA A 77 1.38 10.27 2.44
C ALA A 77 0.25 11.16 2.98
N GLY A 78 -0.89 11.21 2.30
CA GLY A 78 -2.08 11.97 2.69
C GLY A 78 -3.17 11.09 3.30
N SER A 79 -4.41 11.60 3.30
CA SER A 79 -5.57 10.82 3.76
C SER A 79 -5.75 9.53 2.96
N THR A 80 -5.86 8.42 3.65
CA THR A 80 -6.01 7.09 3.05
C THR A 80 -7.45 6.76 2.65
N SER A 81 -8.44 7.50 3.15
CA SER A 81 -9.87 7.17 3.00
C SER A 81 -10.29 7.06 1.53
N LEU A 82 -9.94 8.02 0.69
CA LEU A 82 -10.30 8.00 -0.73
C LEU A 82 -9.64 6.81 -1.46
N THR A 83 -8.38 6.54 -1.14
CA THR A 83 -7.64 5.40 -1.73
C THR A 83 -8.25 4.06 -1.30
N ILE A 84 -8.67 3.94 -0.03
CA ILE A 84 -9.38 2.76 0.49
C ILE A 84 -10.69 2.56 -0.26
N MET A 85 -11.50 3.62 -0.40
CA MET A 85 -12.78 3.55 -1.10
C MET A 85 -12.61 3.15 -2.57
N ALA A 86 -11.66 3.75 -3.27
CA ALA A 86 -11.35 3.41 -4.66
C ALA A 86 -10.90 1.95 -4.82
N ASN A 87 -10.04 1.47 -3.90
CA ASN A 87 -9.59 0.08 -3.90
C ASN A 87 -10.72 -0.90 -3.59
N ALA A 88 -11.61 -0.56 -2.65
CA ALA A 88 -12.78 -1.37 -2.32
C ALA A 88 -13.74 -1.50 -3.51
N LEU A 89 -14.00 -0.40 -4.22
CA LEU A 89 -14.82 -0.42 -5.44
C LEU A 89 -14.21 -1.29 -6.54
N ARG A 90 -12.90 -1.18 -6.75
CA ARG A 90 -12.18 -2.00 -7.73
C ARG A 90 -12.30 -3.48 -7.40
N ILE A 91 -12.00 -3.87 -6.15
CA ILE A 91 -12.07 -5.27 -5.70
C ILE A 91 -13.49 -5.81 -5.80
N GLY A 92 -14.49 -5.02 -5.39
CA GLY A 92 -15.89 -5.41 -5.49
C GLY A 92 -16.34 -5.63 -6.94
N ALA A 93 -15.91 -4.79 -7.87
CA ALA A 93 -16.21 -4.95 -9.29
C ALA A 93 -15.51 -6.19 -9.89
N GLU A 94 -14.25 -6.44 -9.53
CA GLU A 94 -13.52 -7.63 -10.01
C GLU A 94 -14.09 -8.92 -9.45
N SER A 95 -14.46 -8.96 -8.14
CA SER A 95 -15.00 -10.16 -7.51
C SER A 95 -16.43 -10.53 -7.93
N SER A 96 -17.20 -9.58 -8.45
CA SER A 96 -18.56 -9.85 -8.94
C SER A 96 -18.60 -10.42 -10.37
N ASN A 97 -17.48 -10.44 -11.07
CA ASN A 97 -17.37 -10.97 -12.43
C ASN A 97 -16.84 -12.42 -12.47
N ASP A 98 -16.49 -12.98 -11.32
CA ASP A 98 -16.08 -14.37 -11.14
C ASP A 98 -17.26 -15.23 -10.62
#